data_4831c73b39f23ea659fc2b3022adccb7
#
_entry.id   4831c73b39f23ea659fc2b3022adccb7
#
_cell.length_a   1.000
_cell.length_b   1.000
_cell.length_c   1.000
_cell.angle_alpha   90.00
_cell.angle_beta   90.00
_cell.angle_gamma   90.00
#
_symmetry.space_group_name_H-M   'P 1'
#
loop_
_entity.id
_entity.type
_entity.pdbx_description
1 polymer ?
#
loop_
_entity_poly.entity_id
_entity_poly.type
_entity_poly.pdbx_seq_one_letter_code
_entity_poly.pdbx_strand_id
1 'polypeptide(L)'
;MLEEQTRTVGIFRAHYGSNTVERMVIYGTGIHAEAVIASCKDYPIEGLMDASKTGETMWGKRVLSEEEVLTAGIKLVVVVARPAVHGIIYKRLQQWSEKHAIRILDIQGNNIGDKLRISVCNSPYYDKSYEKLLEEIDRHDVISFDIFDTILIRKVYEPQDVFFLLDLEYGERYSFVFSNQKFFVLFLFLHTRARVL
;
A
#
# COMPACT_ATOMS: atom_id res chain seq x y z
N MET A 1 12.14 -2.72 18.93
CA MET A 1 11.10 -2.25 17.99
C MET A 1 11.77 -1.30 17.02
N LEU A 2 11.59 -1.46 15.71
CA LEU A 2 12.15 -0.55 14.73
C LEU A 2 11.44 0.81 14.80
N GLU A 3 12.11 1.89 14.40
CA GLU A 3 11.58 3.26 14.47
C GLU A 3 10.19 3.39 13.79
N GLU A 4 10.02 2.77 12.61
CA GLU A 4 8.74 2.75 11.90
C GLU A 4 7.61 2.06 12.66
N GLN A 5 7.91 0.96 13.35
CA GLN A 5 6.92 0.27 14.18
C GLN A 5 6.48 1.14 15.36
N THR A 6 7.43 1.83 16.00
CA THR A 6 7.14 2.76 17.10
C THR A 6 6.25 3.90 16.63
N ARG A 7 6.55 4.46 15.43
CA ARG A 7 5.73 5.50 14.81
C ARG A 7 4.31 4.99 14.51
N THR A 8 4.18 3.79 13.95
CA THR A 8 2.87 3.18 13.66
C THR A 8 2.02 3.03 14.91
N VAL A 9 2.61 2.51 15.99
CA VAL A 9 1.92 2.37 17.30
C VAL A 9 1.52 3.74 17.86
N GLY A 10 2.39 4.75 17.74
CA GLY A 10 2.09 6.11 18.18
C GLY A 10 0.88 6.70 17.46
N ILE A 11 0.83 6.57 16.12
CA ILE A 11 -0.30 7.03 15.29
C ILE A 11 -1.58 6.29 15.67
N PHE A 12 -1.52 4.96 15.79
CA PHE A 12 -2.67 4.15 16.16
C PHE A 12 -3.23 4.58 17.52
N ARG A 13 -2.38 4.75 18.54
CA ARG A 13 -2.78 5.20 19.87
C ARG A 13 -3.39 6.59 19.89
N ALA A 14 -2.87 7.51 19.07
CA ALA A 14 -3.39 8.86 18.98
C ALA A 14 -4.84 8.91 18.46
N HIS A 15 -5.20 7.99 17.56
CA HIS A 15 -6.54 7.96 16.97
C HIS A 15 -7.51 7.04 17.67
N TYR A 16 -7.05 5.86 18.07
CA TYR A 16 -7.94 4.84 18.65
C TYR A 16 -7.90 4.81 20.16
N GLY A 17 -7.14 5.64 20.82
CA GLY A 17 -7.01 5.90 22.24
C GLY A 17 -7.54 4.86 23.25
N SER A 18 -7.07 4.88 24.47
CA SER A 18 -7.49 3.92 25.51
C SER A 18 -8.98 4.01 25.90
N ASN A 19 -9.67 5.07 25.47
CA ASN A 19 -11.11 5.29 25.75
C ASN A 19 -12.02 4.78 24.63
N THR A 20 -11.48 4.15 23.59
CA THR A 20 -12.30 3.54 22.53
C THR A 20 -12.98 2.29 23.08
N VAL A 21 -14.28 2.37 23.27
CA VAL A 21 -15.12 1.24 23.67
C VAL A 21 -15.49 0.34 22.48
N GLU A 22 -15.25 0.83 21.25
CA GLU A 22 -15.65 0.14 20.04
C GLU A 22 -14.74 -1.05 19.74
N ARG A 23 -15.35 -2.22 19.61
CA ARG A 23 -14.65 -3.46 19.23
C ARG A 23 -14.19 -3.39 17.78
N MET A 24 -12.93 -3.78 17.56
CA MET A 24 -12.31 -3.71 16.23
C MET A 24 -11.55 -4.97 15.88
N VAL A 25 -11.33 -5.16 14.58
CA VAL A 25 -10.36 -6.12 14.04
C VAL A 25 -9.27 -5.36 13.31
N ILE A 26 -8.05 -5.88 13.35
CA ILE A 26 -6.92 -5.35 12.60
C ILE A 26 -6.80 -6.12 11.28
N TYR A 27 -6.86 -5.42 10.16
CA TYR A 27 -6.55 -6.00 8.86
C TYR A 27 -5.06 -5.85 8.56
N GLY A 28 -4.37 -6.99 8.47
CA GLY A 28 -2.94 -7.10 8.24
C GLY A 28 -2.26 -8.04 9.23
N THR A 29 -1.25 -8.77 8.74
CA THR A 29 -0.47 -9.74 9.50
C THR A 29 1.04 -9.50 9.37
N GLY A 30 1.42 -8.26 9.05
CA GLY A 30 2.82 -7.83 8.95
C GLY A 30 3.36 -7.27 10.27
N ILE A 31 4.64 -6.90 10.24
CA ILE A 31 5.40 -6.39 11.40
C ILE A 31 4.77 -5.17 12.09
N HIS A 32 4.05 -4.34 11.36
CA HIS A 32 3.36 -3.18 11.91
C HIS A 32 2.11 -3.59 12.71
N ALA A 33 1.35 -4.58 12.20
CA ALA A 33 0.21 -5.14 12.93
C ALA A 33 0.67 -5.86 14.20
N GLU A 34 1.76 -6.63 14.13
CA GLU A 34 2.41 -7.24 15.30
C GLU A 34 2.74 -6.20 16.36
N ALA A 35 3.37 -5.10 15.98
CA ALA A 35 3.74 -4.03 16.92
C ALA A 35 2.51 -3.40 17.58
N VAL A 36 1.41 -3.20 16.84
CA VAL A 36 0.14 -2.69 17.37
C VAL A 36 -0.44 -3.68 18.38
N ILE A 37 -0.55 -4.97 18.02
CA ILE A 37 -1.09 -6.01 18.92
C ILE A 37 -0.27 -6.14 20.19
N ALA A 38 1.06 -6.14 20.07
CA ALA A 38 1.95 -6.27 21.22
C ALA A 38 1.89 -5.06 22.17
N SER A 39 1.69 -3.86 21.62
CA SER A 39 1.74 -2.59 22.35
C SER A 39 0.37 -2.09 22.84
N CYS A 40 -0.73 -2.58 22.27
CA CYS A 40 -2.10 -2.11 22.55
C CYS A 40 -2.97 -3.25 23.10
N LYS A 41 -2.48 -3.95 24.12
CA LYS A 41 -3.16 -5.12 24.72
C LYS A 41 -4.47 -4.77 25.46
N ASP A 42 -4.58 -3.54 25.89
CA ASP A 42 -5.73 -2.94 26.58
C ASP A 42 -6.82 -2.42 25.64
N TYR A 43 -6.57 -2.48 24.33
CA TYR A 43 -7.53 -2.05 23.31
C TYR A 43 -8.50 -3.19 22.94
N PRO A 44 -9.74 -2.88 22.60
CA PRO A 44 -10.75 -3.89 22.25
C PRO A 44 -10.51 -4.48 20.85
N ILE A 45 -9.29 -4.97 20.60
CA ILE A 45 -8.91 -5.66 19.37
C ILE A 45 -9.31 -7.13 19.52
N GLU A 46 -10.35 -7.55 18.83
CA GLU A 46 -10.92 -8.90 18.96
C GLU A 46 -10.17 -9.94 18.14
N GLY A 47 -9.55 -9.54 17.04
CA GLY A 47 -8.83 -10.45 16.16
C GLY A 47 -8.10 -9.74 15.05
N LEU A 48 -7.63 -10.54 14.11
CA LEU A 48 -6.97 -10.10 12.89
C LEU A 48 -7.85 -10.44 11.68
N MET A 49 -7.58 -9.83 10.54
CA MET A 49 -8.06 -10.24 9.23
C MET A 49 -6.91 -10.26 8.23
N ASP A 50 -6.89 -11.25 7.37
CA ASP A 50 -5.92 -11.37 6.28
C ASP A 50 -6.50 -12.20 5.14
N ALA A 51 -6.11 -11.88 3.90
CA ALA A 51 -6.62 -12.56 2.71
C ALA A 51 -6.28 -14.05 2.65
N SER A 52 -5.13 -14.43 3.20
CA SER A 52 -4.53 -15.76 3.00
C SER A 52 -4.40 -16.59 4.28
N LYS A 53 -4.65 -15.99 5.45
CA LYS A 53 -4.36 -16.62 6.76
C LYS A 53 -5.57 -16.84 7.64
N THR A 54 -6.75 -16.79 7.07
CA THR A 54 -8.00 -17.03 7.81
C THR A 54 -7.97 -18.35 8.57
N GLY A 55 -8.33 -18.31 9.86
CA GLY A 55 -8.32 -19.47 10.76
C GLY A 55 -7.03 -19.66 11.54
N GLU A 56 -5.94 -19.02 11.14
CA GLU A 56 -4.67 -19.08 11.89
C GLU A 56 -4.76 -18.26 13.20
N THR A 57 -3.80 -18.49 14.08
CA THR A 57 -3.62 -17.70 15.29
C THR A 57 -2.24 -17.05 15.28
N MET A 58 -2.20 -15.73 15.36
CA MET A 58 -0.98 -14.94 15.34
C MET A 58 -0.97 -13.98 16.52
N TRP A 59 0.14 -13.92 17.25
CA TRP A 59 0.35 -13.03 18.42
C TRP A 59 -0.79 -13.11 19.45
N GLY A 60 -1.36 -14.32 19.63
CA GLY A 60 -2.48 -14.56 20.57
C GLY A 60 -3.84 -14.07 20.06
N LYS A 61 -3.97 -13.63 18.82
CA LYS A 61 -5.21 -13.24 18.16
C LYS A 61 -5.52 -14.18 17.01
N ARG A 62 -6.80 -14.56 16.87
CA ARG A 62 -7.27 -15.36 15.73
C ARG A 62 -7.43 -14.49 14.49
N VAL A 63 -7.07 -15.04 13.34
CA VAL A 63 -7.35 -14.42 12.02
C VAL A 63 -8.77 -14.84 11.62
N LEU A 64 -9.68 -13.88 11.69
CA LEU A 64 -11.11 -14.06 11.51
C LEU A 64 -11.50 -13.98 10.04
N SER A 65 -12.49 -14.77 9.66
CA SER A 65 -13.20 -14.61 8.38
C SER A 65 -14.19 -13.44 8.43
N GLU A 66 -14.69 -13.02 7.28
CA GLU A 66 -15.74 -12.00 7.17
C GLU A 66 -17.01 -12.41 7.94
N GLU A 67 -17.36 -13.71 7.91
CA GLU A 67 -18.51 -14.27 8.63
C GLU A 67 -18.29 -14.25 10.16
N GLU A 68 -17.10 -14.60 10.62
CA GLU A 68 -16.74 -14.56 12.04
C GLU A 68 -16.79 -13.14 12.58
N VAL A 69 -16.34 -12.13 11.81
CA VAL A 69 -16.42 -10.70 12.17
C VAL A 69 -17.89 -10.26 12.31
N LEU A 70 -18.76 -10.67 11.39
CA LEU A 70 -20.20 -10.39 11.46
C LEU A 70 -20.85 -11.05 12.68
N THR A 71 -20.58 -12.33 12.90
CA THR A 71 -21.11 -13.08 14.04
C THR A 71 -20.68 -12.47 15.37
N ALA A 72 -19.45 -11.95 15.44
CA ALA A 72 -18.95 -11.23 16.61
C ALA A 72 -19.56 -9.82 16.76
N GLY A 73 -20.34 -9.34 15.79
CA GLY A 73 -20.96 -8.01 15.83
C GLY A 73 -19.97 -6.86 15.70
N ILE A 74 -18.79 -7.10 15.14
CA ILE A 74 -17.75 -6.08 14.98
C ILE A 74 -18.07 -5.20 13.76
N LYS A 75 -17.99 -3.88 13.92
CA LYS A 75 -18.33 -2.90 12.88
C LYS A 75 -17.15 -2.03 12.44
N LEU A 76 -15.96 -2.30 12.99
CA LEU A 76 -14.77 -1.53 12.69
C LEU A 76 -13.62 -2.45 12.27
N VAL A 77 -13.10 -2.21 11.07
CA VAL A 77 -11.88 -2.81 10.54
C VAL A 77 -10.82 -1.71 10.42
N VAL A 78 -9.70 -1.87 11.10
CA VAL A 78 -8.57 -0.95 11.02
C VAL A 78 -7.46 -1.58 10.19
N VAL A 79 -7.14 -0.97 9.06
CA VAL A 79 -6.12 -1.46 8.14
C VAL A 79 -4.75 -0.99 8.59
N VAL A 80 -3.92 -1.96 8.99
CA VAL A 80 -2.52 -1.73 9.38
C VAL A 80 -1.61 -2.29 8.27
N ALA A 81 -1.60 -1.58 7.16
CA ALA A 81 -0.83 -1.91 5.97
C ALA A 81 -0.26 -0.64 5.33
N ARG A 82 0.69 -0.82 4.39
CA ARG A 82 1.23 0.31 3.63
C ARG A 82 0.13 1.00 2.81
N PRO A 83 0.14 2.33 2.69
CA PRO A 83 -0.86 3.06 1.92
C PRO A 83 -1.05 2.57 0.47
N ALA A 84 0.03 2.13 -0.17
CA ALA A 84 -0.01 1.60 -1.54
C ALA A 84 -0.96 0.40 -1.74
N VAL A 85 -1.21 -0.40 -0.70
CA VAL A 85 -2.10 -1.56 -0.79
C VAL A 85 -3.52 -1.29 -0.27
N HIS A 86 -3.79 -0.10 0.27
CA HIS A 86 -5.12 0.24 0.80
C HIS A 86 -6.22 0.10 -0.25
N GLY A 87 -5.93 0.49 -1.51
CA GLY A 87 -6.88 0.36 -2.61
C GLY A 87 -7.26 -1.09 -2.93
N ILE A 88 -6.30 -1.99 -2.87
CA ILE A 88 -6.51 -3.42 -3.12
C ILE A 88 -7.35 -4.03 -1.99
N ILE A 89 -6.99 -3.72 -0.74
CA ILE A 89 -7.72 -4.19 0.45
C ILE A 89 -9.16 -3.68 0.42
N TYR A 90 -9.35 -2.38 0.15
CA TYR A 90 -10.68 -1.78 0.10
C TYR A 90 -11.56 -2.39 -0.98
N LYS A 91 -11.06 -2.53 -2.22
CA LYS A 91 -11.81 -3.15 -3.33
C LYS A 91 -12.29 -4.56 -2.98
N ARG A 92 -11.46 -5.33 -2.28
CA ARG A 92 -11.82 -6.67 -1.84
C ARG A 92 -12.94 -6.69 -0.81
N LEU A 93 -12.90 -5.76 0.16
CA LEU A 93 -13.84 -5.71 1.27
C LEU A 93 -15.06 -4.81 1.00
N GLN A 94 -15.07 -4.04 -0.09
CA GLN A 94 -16.06 -3.00 -0.35
C GLN A 94 -17.49 -3.52 -0.31
N GLN A 95 -17.81 -4.54 -1.10
CA GLN A 95 -19.17 -5.10 -1.16
C GLN A 95 -19.64 -5.59 0.21
N TRP A 96 -18.76 -6.29 0.91
CA TRP A 96 -19.04 -6.80 2.24
C TRP A 96 -19.24 -5.67 3.25
N SER A 97 -18.37 -4.67 3.24
CA SER A 97 -18.45 -3.55 4.17
C SER A 97 -19.69 -2.69 3.95
N GLU A 98 -20.05 -2.41 2.70
CA GLU A 98 -21.25 -1.63 2.34
C GLU A 98 -22.53 -2.41 2.74
N LYS A 99 -22.60 -3.70 2.43
CA LYS A 99 -23.75 -4.55 2.75
C LYS A 99 -24.01 -4.65 4.26
N HIS A 100 -22.97 -4.65 5.07
CA HIS A 100 -23.07 -4.90 6.52
C HIS A 100 -22.78 -3.66 7.38
N ALA A 101 -22.65 -2.47 6.76
CA ALA A 101 -22.35 -1.21 7.42
C ALA A 101 -21.09 -1.29 8.30
N ILE A 102 -20.00 -1.88 7.76
CA ILE A 102 -18.72 -2.00 8.41
C ILE A 102 -17.82 -0.85 7.96
N ARG A 103 -17.21 -0.16 8.90
CA ARG A 103 -16.25 0.90 8.59
C ARG A 103 -14.87 0.33 8.37
N ILE A 104 -14.21 0.75 7.29
CA ILE A 104 -12.82 0.38 6.97
C ILE A 104 -11.98 1.65 7.08
N LEU A 105 -11.21 1.75 8.15
CA LEU A 105 -10.38 2.91 8.46
C LEU A 105 -8.90 2.56 8.38
N ASP A 106 -8.06 3.55 8.13
CA ASP A 106 -6.61 3.42 8.28
C ASP A 106 -6.16 3.67 9.73
N ILE A 107 -4.86 3.55 9.98
CA ILE A 107 -4.27 3.81 11.31
C ILE A 107 -4.44 5.25 11.79
N GLN A 108 -4.79 6.17 10.90
CA GLN A 108 -5.04 7.57 11.17
C GLN A 108 -6.54 7.88 11.36
N GLY A 109 -7.40 6.87 11.36
CA GLY A 109 -8.84 7.03 11.48
C GLY A 109 -9.56 7.52 10.22
N ASN A 110 -8.86 7.62 9.08
CA ASN A 110 -9.52 8.04 7.85
C ASN A 110 -10.21 6.87 7.17
N ASN A 111 -11.39 7.12 6.61
CA ASN A 111 -12.08 6.15 5.78
C ASN A 111 -11.31 5.94 4.47
N ILE A 112 -10.92 4.69 4.22
CA ILE A 112 -10.12 4.35 3.04
C ILE A 112 -10.92 4.55 1.76
N GLY A 113 -12.20 4.25 1.76
CA GLY A 113 -13.07 4.45 0.61
C GLY A 113 -13.20 5.91 0.21
N ASP A 114 -13.33 6.81 1.17
CA ASP A 114 -13.41 8.24 0.91
C ASP A 114 -12.10 8.80 0.38
N LYS A 115 -10.96 8.37 0.94
CA LYS A 115 -9.63 8.74 0.44
C LYS A 115 -9.43 8.32 -1.02
N LEU A 116 -9.86 7.12 -1.37
CA LEU A 116 -9.73 6.61 -2.74
C LEU A 116 -10.62 7.38 -3.72
N ARG A 117 -11.86 7.73 -3.32
CA ARG A 117 -12.76 8.55 -4.13
C ARG A 117 -12.19 9.96 -4.38
N ILE A 118 -11.64 10.59 -3.34
CA ILE A 118 -11.01 11.91 -3.45
C ILE A 118 -9.77 11.85 -4.34
N SER A 119 -8.94 10.81 -4.19
CA SER A 119 -7.72 10.64 -4.99
C SER A 119 -7.99 10.48 -6.48
N VAL A 120 -9.08 9.82 -6.86
CA VAL A 120 -9.44 9.61 -8.29
C VAL A 120 -10.13 10.81 -8.89
N CYS A 121 -10.96 11.54 -8.11
CA CYS A 121 -11.83 12.60 -8.64
C CYS A 121 -11.19 14.00 -8.69
N ASN A 122 -10.12 14.26 -7.94
CA ASN A 122 -9.59 15.63 -7.76
C ASN A 122 -8.13 15.82 -8.20
N SER A 123 -7.55 14.92 -8.94
CA SER A 123 -6.24 15.19 -9.52
C SER A 123 -6.39 16.00 -10.81
N PRO A 124 -5.90 17.25 -10.87
CA PRO A 124 -5.97 18.08 -12.07
C PRO A 124 -5.22 17.46 -13.26
N TYR A 125 -4.47 16.40 -13.02
CA TYR A 125 -3.79 15.64 -14.09
C TYR A 125 -4.74 14.77 -14.92
N TYR A 126 -5.86 14.29 -14.35
CA TYR A 126 -6.84 13.49 -15.11
C TYR A 126 -7.75 14.32 -16.02
N ASP A 127 -7.81 15.64 -15.80
CA ASP A 127 -8.60 16.55 -16.62
C ASP A 127 -7.80 17.18 -17.76
N LYS A 128 -6.51 16.87 -17.88
CA LYS A 128 -5.67 17.36 -18.98
C LYS A 128 -5.92 16.56 -20.24
N SER A 129 -6.32 17.24 -21.31
CA SER A 129 -6.34 16.63 -22.64
C SER A 129 -4.92 16.36 -23.14
N TYR A 130 -4.81 15.42 -24.08
CA TYR A 130 -3.53 15.09 -24.72
C TYR A 130 -2.85 16.33 -25.34
N GLU A 131 -3.64 17.21 -25.97
CA GLU A 131 -3.15 18.45 -26.59
C GLU A 131 -2.54 19.40 -25.56
N LYS A 132 -3.20 19.56 -24.40
CA LYS A 132 -2.64 20.37 -23.30
C LYS A 132 -1.37 19.80 -22.73
N LEU A 133 -1.25 18.46 -22.68
CA LEU A 133 -0.03 17.81 -22.24
C LEU A 133 1.12 18.09 -23.22
N LEU A 134 0.87 18.00 -24.53
CA LEU A 134 1.87 18.35 -25.55
C LEU A 134 2.30 19.81 -25.47
N GLU A 135 1.37 20.73 -25.31
CA GLU A 135 1.68 22.16 -25.13
C GLU A 135 2.54 22.42 -23.89
N GLU A 136 2.33 21.71 -22.82
CA GLU A 136 3.19 21.81 -21.62
C GLU A 136 4.59 21.25 -21.90
N ILE A 137 4.68 20.12 -22.58
CA ILE A 137 5.95 19.51 -22.99
C ILE A 137 6.76 20.51 -23.82
N ASP A 138 6.15 21.13 -24.83
CA ASP A 138 6.80 22.07 -25.74
C ASP A 138 7.29 23.37 -25.06
N ARG A 139 6.77 23.69 -23.87
CA ARG A 139 7.19 24.88 -23.09
C ARG A 139 8.46 24.65 -22.27
N HIS A 140 8.95 23.42 -22.18
CA HIS A 140 10.08 23.08 -21.33
C HIS A 140 11.28 22.60 -22.14
N ASP A 141 12.45 23.18 -21.90
CA ASP A 141 13.71 22.77 -22.52
C ASP A 141 14.18 21.37 -22.05
N VAL A 142 13.76 20.96 -20.88
CA VAL A 142 14.13 19.68 -20.26
C VAL A 142 12.90 19.02 -19.67
N ILE A 143 12.66 17.77 -20.07
CA ILE A 143 11.57 16.97 -19.57
C ILE A 143 12.14 15.70 -18.95
N SER A 144 11.72 15.41 -17.72
CA SER A 144 12.07 14.18 -17.02
C SER A 144 10.84 13.29 -16.92
N PHE A 145 10.97 12.05 -17.38
CA PHE A 145 9.94 11.03 -17.22
C PHE A 145 10.42 9.96 -16.24
N ASP A 146 9.54 9.54 -15.36
CA ASP A 146 9.74 8.28 -14.66
C ASP A 146 9.58 7.14 -15.67
N ILE A 147 10.51 6.20 -15.67
CA ILE A 147 10.54 5.11 -16.64
C ILE A 147 9.64 3.96 -16.20
N PHE A 148 9.71 3.60 -14.94
CA PHE A 148 9.01 2.43 -14.44
C PHE A 148 7.55 2.76 -14.09
N ASP A 149 6.63 1.96 -14.63
CA ASP A 149 5.18 2.11 -14.48
C ASP A 149 4.59 3.40 -15.11
N THR A 150 5.43 4.24 -15.71
CA THR A 150 5.04 5.45 -16.44
C THR A 150 5.20 5.28 -17.94
N ILE A 151 6.39 4.91 -18.41
CA ILE A 151 6.68 4.68 -19.84
C ILE A 151 6.75 3.18 -20.15
N LEU A 152 7.30 2.40 -19.23
CA LEU A 152 7.45 0.96 -19.35
C LEU A 152 6.53 0.22 -18.40
N ILE A 153 5.61 -0.55 -18.95
CA ILE A 153 4.79 -1.48 -18.17
C ILE A 153 5.65 -2.71 -17.87
N ARG A 154 5.87 -2.98 -16.59
CA ARG A 154 6.57 -4.17 -16.15
C ARG A 154 5.72 -5.42 -16.42
N LYS A 155 6.36 -6.49 -16.92
CA LYS A 155 5.74 -7.80 -17.06
C LYS A 155 5.75 -8.63 -15.76
N VAL A 156 6.28 -8.07 -14.68
CA VAL A 156 6.45 -8.70 -13.38
C VAL A 156 5.69 -7.94 -12.31
N TYR A 157 5.21 -8.66 -11.32
CA TYR A 157 4.38 -8.09 -10.26
C TYR A 157 5.18 -7.24 -9.26
N GLU A 158 6.35 -7.73 -8.86
CA GLU A 158 7.23 -7.02 -7.93
C GLU A 158 8.34 -6.26 -8.68
N PRO A 159 8.67 -5.02 -8.26
CA PRO A 159 9.75 -4.25 -8.88
C PRO A 159 11.10 -4.96 -8.90
N GLN A 160 11.33 -5.81 -7.91
CA GLN A 160 12.58 -6.57 -7.74
C GLN A 160 12.73 -7.69 -8.77
N ASP A 161 11.63 -8.22 -9.27
CA ASP A 161 11.62 -9.31 -10.25
C ASP A 161 12.16 -8.88 -11.62
N VAL A 162 12.18 -7.56 -11.91
CA VAL A 162 12.84 -7.03 -13.10
C VAL A 162 14.34 -7.34 -13.08
N PHE A 163 14.98 -7.23 -11.92
CA PHE A 163 16.40 -7.56 -11.78
C PHE A 163 16.66 -9.05 -11.94
N PHE A 164 15.72 -9.88 -11.47
CA PHE A 164 15.79 -11.32 -11.66
C PHE A 164 15.66 -11.73 -13.13
N LEU A 165 14.77 -11.07 -13.89
CA LEU A 165 14.66 -11.27 -15.34
C LEU A 165 15.91 -10.81 -16.09
N LEU A 166 16.51 -9.69 -15.69
CA LEU A 166 17.76 -9.21 -16.26
C LEU A 166 18.92 -10.18 -15.97
N ASP A 167 18.97 -10.76 -14.79
CA ASP A 167 19.98 -11.75 -14.43
C ASP A 167 19.81 -13.03 -15.22
N LEU A 168 18.58 -13.50 -15.42
CA LEU A 168 18.28 -14.66 -16.27
C LEU A 168 18.66 -14.45 -17.75
N GLU A 169 18.46 -13.23 -18.27
CA GLU A 169 18.68 -12.94 -19.68
C GLU A 169 20.13 -12.55 -19.98
N TYR A 170 20.81 -11.91 -19.05
CA TYR A 170 22.14 -11.32 -19.23
C TYR A 170 23.19 -11.81 -18.24
N GLY A 171 22.83 -12.59 -17.24
CA GLY A 171 23.72 -13.04 -16.16
C GLY A 171 24.94 -13.84 -16.64
N GLU A 172 24.81 -14.58 -17.72
CA GLU A 172 25.93 -15.29 -18.35
C GLU A 172 26.92 -14.37 -19.09
N ARG A 173 26.50 -13.18 -19.49
CA ARG A 173 27.35 -12.21 -20.24
C ARG A 173 28.07 -11.20 -19.35
N TYR A 174 27.47 -10.87 -18.24
CA TYR A 174 28.02 -9.87 -17.32
C TYR A 174 27.94 -10.47 -15.93
N SER A 175 29.00 -11.05 -15.41
CA SER A 175 29.04 -11.61 -14.05
C SER A 175 28.78 -10.52 -12.99
N PHE A 176 27.56 -10.00 -12.95
CA PHE A 176 27.08 -9.13 -11.91
C PHE A 176 26.68 -9.98 -10.72
N VAL A 177 27.63 -10.16 -9.82
CA VAL A 177 27.37 -10.68 -8.49
C VAL A 177 26.61 -9.61 -7.73
N PHE A 178 25.28 -9.72 -7.68
CA PHE A 178 24.47 -8.97 -6.73
C PHE A 178 24.62 -9.58 -5.33
N SER A 179 25.80 -9.49 -4.75
CA SER A 179 25.96 -9.72 -3.32
C SER A 179 25.84 -8.39 -2.59
N ASN A 180 24.84 -8.28 -1.74
CA ASN A 180 24.60 -7.28 -0.71
C ASN A 180 24.14 -5.86 -1.14
N GLN A 181 22.81 -5.66 -1.00
CA GLN A 181 22.16 -4.44 -0.49
C GLN A 181 22.83 -3.08 -0.81
N LYS A 182 22.98 -2.72 -2.06
CA LYS A 182 23.10 -1.32 -2.43
C LYS A 182 22.22 -1.08 -3.66
N PHE A 183 21.17 -0.29 -3.46
CA PHE A 183 20.34 0.25 -4.52
C PHE A 183 21.22 1.07 -5.47
N PHE A 184 21.50 0.54 -6.65
CA PHE A 184 22.01 1.36 -7.74
C PHE A 184 20.81 1.96 -8.46
N VAL A 185 20.60 3.25 -8.28
CA VAL A 185 19.71 4.02 -9.14
C VAL A 185 20.45 4.26 -10.44
N LEU A 186 20.10 3.52 -11.48
CA LEU A 186 20.61 3.78 -12.82
C LEU A 186 19.82 4.96 -13.41
N PHE A 187 20.40 6.17 -13.31
CA PHE A 187 19.90 7.32 -14.07
C PHE A 187 20.37 7.19 -15.52
N LEU A 188 19.49 6.76 -16.39
CA LEU A 188 19.70 6.89 -17.84
C LEU A 188 19.33 8.33 -18.26
N PHE A 189 20.33 9.20 -18.38
CA PHE A 189 20.16 10.48 -19.06
C PHE A 189 20.07 10.22 -20.57
N LEU A 190 18.87 10.17 -21.12
CA LEU A 190 18.70 10.26 -22.57
C LEU A 190 18.78 11.74 -22.97
N HIS A 191 19.95 12.15 -23.46
CA HIS A 191 20.11 13.38 -24.19
C HIS A 191 19.50 13.20 -25.59
N THR A 192 18.23 13.46 -25.75
CA THR A 192 17.65 13.63 -27.07
C THR A 192 17.89 15.07 -27.54
N ARG A 193 18.96 15.30 -28.30
CA ARG A 193 18.98 16.43 -29.23
C ARG A 193 18.03 16.06 -30.37
N ALA A 194 16.78 16.46 -30.27
CA ALA A 194 15.89 16.52 -31.43
C ALA A 194 16.40 17.63 -32.35
N ARG A 195 17.18 17.28 -33.38
CA ARG A 195 17.28 18.12 -34.58
C ARG A 195 16.03 17.86 -35.37
N VAL A 196 15.14 18.85 -35.40
CA VAL A 196 14.08 18.93 -36.38
C VAL A 196 14.77 19.34 -37.68
N LEU A 197 14.66 18.50 -38.72
CA LEU A 197 14.82 18.85 -40.12
C LEU A 197 13.48 19.29 -40.65
#